data_42901a59b6778c7c91b7bbbcfcf753ed
#
_entry.id   42901a59b6778c7c91b7bbbcfcf753ed
#
_cell.length_a   1.000
_cell.length_b   1.000
_cell.length_c   1.000
_cell.angle_alpha   90.00
_cell.angle_beta   90.00
_cell.angle_gamma   90.00
#
_symmetry.space_group_name_H-M   'P 1'
#
loop_
_entity.id
_entity.type
_entity.pdbx_description
1 polymer ?
#
loop_
_entity_poly.entity_id
_entity_poly.type
_entity_poly.pdbx_seq_one_letter_code
_entity_poly.pdbx_strand_id
1 'polypeptide(L)'
;VYFTGTYLPNYQAFRASAAVNNFEAIYSVDPNFYEDSCRRANSDGVMNGTFIRSAYIPFEERSASKAVDDYLNIMEANGGEVALLGMQTASAFMLWATAAKACGSDLTRECVLNEADGIDEWTGGGLHVPSDPGVNETPPCGLVMELVNDSYRRVFPEEPGTYACDESWSSSFTTEWSEQAKLDENRVSHQFTD
;
A
#
# COMPACT_ATOMS: atom_id res chain seq x y z
N VAL A 1 18.06 3.16 7.93
CA VAL A 1 17.98 3.83 6.60
C VAL A 1 16.61 3.58 6.00
N TYR A 2 15.93 4.63 5.58
CA TYR A 2 14.68 4.54 4.83
C TYR A 2 14.95 4.88 3.38
N PHE A 3 14.64 3.96 2.47
CA PHE A 3 14.78 4.12 1.03
C PHE A 3 13.42 4.39 0.41
N THR A 4 13.22 5.60 -0.11
CA THR A 4 11.93 6.05 -0.69
C THR A 4 11.83 5.84 -2.20
N GLY A 5 12.91 5.40 -2.85
CA GLY A 5 12.89 5.12 -4.28
C GLY A 5 12.07 3.86 -4.60
N THR A 6 11.32 3.90 -5.67
CA THR A 6 10.50 2.78 -6.15
C THR A 6 11.19 1.91 -7.19
N TYR A 7 12.42 2.25 -7.58
CA TYR A 7 13.15 1.53 -8.62
C TYR A 7 14.05 0.44 -8.02
N LEU A 8 13.61 -0.79 -8.16
CA LEU A 8 14.25 -1.98 -7.59
C LEU A 8 15.77 -2.10 -7.88
N PRO A 9 16.28 -1.92 -9.10
CA PRO A 9 17.72 -2.01 -9.36
C PRO A 9 18.56 -1.02 -8.56
N ASN A 10 18.06 0.17 -8.27
CA ASN A 10 18.76 1.15 -7.43
C ASN A 10 18.88 0.66 -5.98
N TYR A 11 17.82 0.07 -5.45
CA TYR A 11 17.85 -0.50 -4.11
C TYR A 11 18.78 -1.70 -4.01
N GLN A 12 18.77 -2.60 -5.00
CA GLN A 12 19.69 -3.73 -5.07
C GLN A 12 21.15 -3.26 -5.10
N ALA A 13 21.47 -2.29 -5.95
CA ALA A 13 22.82 -1.72 -6.04
C ALA A 13 23.26 -1.07 -4.73
N PHE A 14 22.35 -0.34 -4.06
CA PHE A 14 22.60 0.24 -2.75
C PHE A 14 22.89 -0.84 -1.69
N ARG A 15 22.07 -1.90 -1.62
CA ARG A 15 22.26 -3.01 -0.67
C ARG A 15 23.56 -3.77 -0.93
N ALA A 16 23.89 -4.03 -2.20
CA ALA A 16 25.16 -4.66 -2.58
C ALA A 16 26.37 -3.79 -2.15
N SER A 17 26.31 -2.48 -2.36
CA SER A 17 27.33 -1.55 -1.90
C SER A 17 27.46 -1.50 -0.39
N ALA A 18 26.33 -1.49 0.33
CA ALA A 18 26.30 -1.52 1.78
C ALA A 18 26.97 -2.79 2.34
N ALA A 19 26.70 -3.95 1.74
CA ALA A 19 27.29 -5.22 2.12
C ALA A 19 28.82 -5.24 1.93
N VAL A 20 29.30 -4.77 0.78
CA VAL A 20 30.76 -4.69 0.49
C VAL A 20 31.48 -3.75 1.45
N ASN A 21 30.82 -2.68 1.89
CA ASN A 21 31.41 -1.69 2.80
C ASN A 21 31.13 -1.98 4.27
N ASN A 22 30.55 -3.15 4.61
CA ASN A 22 30.16 -3.51 5.97
C ASN A 22 29.29 -2.43 6.64
N PHE A 23 28.38 -1.82 5.88
CA PHE A 23 27.46 -0.82 6.39
C PHE A 23 26.25 -1.51 7.01
N GLU A 24 26.25 -1.60 8.33
CA GLU A 24 25.14 -2.19 9.10
C GLU A 24 24.09 -1.14 9.43
N ALA A 25 22.84 -1.42 9.10
CA ALA A 25 21.71 -0.56 9.41
C ALA A 25 20.39 -1.37 9.36
N ILE A 26 19.34 -0.82 9.96
CA ILE A 26 17.96 -1.26 9.69
C ILE A 26 17.53 -0.62 8.37
N TYR A 27 17.11 -1.44 7.43
CA TYR A 27 16.67 -1.01 6.11
C TYR A 27 15.16 -1.09 6.01
N SER A 28 14.53 0.01 5.67
CA SER A 28 13.10 0.08 5.39
C SER A 28 12.86 0.69 4.02
N VAL A 29 11.90 0.17 3.30
CA VAL A 29 11.56 0.60 1.95
C VAL A 29 10.08 0.97 1.85
N ASP A 30 9.75 1.65 0.77
CA ASP A 30 8.38 1.98 0.40
C ASP A 30 7.53 0.71 0.22
N PRO A 31 6.26 0.71 0.63
CA PRO A 31 5.36 -0.45 0.47
C PRO A 31 5.23 -0.97 -0.96
N ASN A 32 5.49 -0.16 -1.97
CA ASN A 32 5.46 -0.59 -3.37
C ASN A 32 6.56 -1.61 -3.74
N PHE A 33 7.55 -1.82 -2.86
CA PHE A 33 8.47 -2.94 -3.00
C PHE A 33 7.84 -4.30 -2.66
N TYR A 34 6.62 -4.31 -2.13
CA TYR A 34 5.91 -5.55 -1.85
C TYR A 34 5.27 -6.10 -3.13
N GLU A 35 6.08 -6.79 -3.90
CA GLU A 35 5.73 -7.39 -5.18
C GLU A 35 6.59 -8.61 -5.50
N ASP A 36 6.09 -9.46 -6.36
CA ASP A 36 6.77 -10.70 -6.77
C ASP A 36 8.12 -10.44 -7.45
N SER A 37 8.26 -9.36 -8.20
CA SER A 37 9.52 -9.02 -8.88
C SER A 37 10.62 -8.74 -7.87
N CYS A 38 10.32 -8.02 -6.79
CA CYS A 38 11.26 -7.73 -5.72
C CYS A 38 11.67 -8.99 -4.95
N ARG A 39 10.71 -9.87 -4.65
CA ARG A 39 10.95 -11.15 -4.01
C ARG A 39 11.86 -12.04 -4.87
N ARG A 40 11.55 -12.21 -6.16
CA ARG A 40 12.37 -12.99 -7.10
C ARG A 40 13.78 -12.43 -7.27
N ALA A 41 13.92 -11.11 -7.23
CA ALA A 41 15.20 -10.43 -7.36
C ALA A 41 16.12 -10.61 -6.15
N ASN A 42 15.62 -11.07 -5.01
CA ASN A 42 16.39 -11.32 -3.79
C ASN A 42 16.90 -12.77 -3.67
N SER A 43 17.02 -13.50 -4.77
CA SER A 43 17.46 -14.90 -4.77
C SER A 43 18.86 -15.13 -4.18
N ASP A 44 19.71 -14.11 -4.20
CA ASP A 44 21.05 -14.10 -3.58
C ASP A 44 21.04 -13.63 -2.12
N GLY A 45 19.89 -13.19 -1.60
CA GLY A 45 19.70 -12.74 -0.22
C GLY A 45 20.31 -11.37 0.10
N VAL A 46 20.80 -10.63 -0.88
CA VAL A 46 21.46 -9.31 -0.65
C VAL A 46 20.53 -8.29 0.01
N MET A 47 19.22 -8.42 -0.21
CA MET A 47 18.21 -7.56 0.40
C MET A 47 17.55 -8.15 1.65
N ASN A 48 18.04 -9.26 2.20
CA ASN A 48 17.53 -9.82 3.45
C ASN A 48 17.56 -8.78 4.58
N GLY A 49 16.57 -8.82 5.47
CA GLY A 49 16.44 -7.84 6.53
C GLY A 49 15.90 -6.49 6.06
N THR A 50 15.27 -6.45 4.88
CA THR A 50 14.52 -5.27 4.43
C THR A 50 13.12 -5.30 5.01
N PHE A 51 12.73 -4.24 5.71
CA PHE A 51 11.43 -4.08 6.33
C PHE A 51 10.49 -3.25 5.46
N ILE A 52 9.23 -3.65 5.44
CA ILE A 52 8.14 -2.95 4.76
C ILE A 52 7.00 -2.76 5.75
N ARG A 53 6.53 -1.51 5.92
CA ARG A 53 5.25 -1.25 6.59
C ARG A 53 4.14 -1.38 5.57
N SER A 54 3.08 -2.09 5.89
CA SER A 54 1.91 -2.24 5.02
C SER A 54 0.62 -1.97 5.79
N ALA A 55 -0.35 -1.42 5.09
CA ALA A 55 -1.74 -1.34 5.52
C ALA A 55 -2.58 -2.51 4.97
N TYR A 56 -1.99 -3.38 4.17
CA TYR A 56 -2.64 -4.50 3.49
C TYR A 56 -2.19 -5.83 4.09
N ILE A 57 -3.10 -6.81 4.17
CA ILE A 57 -2.79 -8.18 4.58
C ILE A 57 -1.82 -8.80 3.57
N PRO A 58 -0.73 -9.43 4.02
CA PRO A 58 0.24 -10.07 3.14
C PRO A 58 -0.36 -11.20 2.29
N PHE A 59 0.15 -11.36 1.07
CA PHE A 59 -0.23 -12.46 0.16
C PHE A 59 0.07 -13.83 0.76
N GLU A 60 1.14 -13.91 1.55
CA GLU A 60 1.57 -15.11 2.26
C GLU A 60 0.53 -15.56 3.31
N GLU A 61 -0.39 -14.67 3.69
CA GLU A 61 -1.44 -14.94 4.68
C GLU A 61 -2.81 -15.27 4.07
N ARG A 62 -2.86 -15.72 2.82
CA ARG A 62 -4.11 -16.09 2.14
C ARG A 62 -5.00 -17.05 2.95
N SER A 63 -4.41 -17.93 3.75
CA SER A 63 -5.16 -18.84 4.62
C SER A 63 -5.83 -18.16 5.81
N ALA A 64 -5.36 -17.00 6.21
CA ALA A 64 -5.92 -16.19 7.30
C ALA A 64 -6.88 -15.09 6.81
N SER A 65 -6.90 -14.79 5.52
CA SER A 65 -7.75 -13.76 4.92
C SER A 65 -8.45 -14.25 3.66
N LYS A 66 -9.78 -14.40 3.75
CA LYS A 66 -10.59 -14.76 2.58
C LYS A 66 -10.47 -13.72 1.45
N ALA A 67 -10.38 -12.44 1.78
CA ALA A 67 -10.24 -11.38 0.79
C ALA A 67 -8.95 -11.50 -0.02
N VAL A 68 -7.83 -11.82 0.66
CA VAL A 68 -6.54 -12.09 0.01
C VAL A 68 -6.61 -13.36 -0.83
N ASP A 69 -7.24 -14.43 -0.32
CA ASP A 69 -7.41 -15.67 -1.09
C ASP A 69 -8.23 -15.45 -2.36
N ASP A 70 -9.35 -14.72 -2.26
CA ASP A 70 -10.20 -14.38 -3.41
C ASP A 70 -9.41 -13.54 -4.46
N TYR A 71 -8.64 -12.54 -4.00
CA TYR A 71 -7.78 -11.74 -4.87
C TYR A 71 -6.76 -12.60 -5.61
N LEU A 72 -6.03 -13.45 -4.89
CA LEU A 72 -5.01 -14.32 -5.47
C LEU A 72 -5.60 -15.33 -6.46
N ASN A 73 -6.77 -15.90 -6.16
CA ASN A 73 -7.48 -16.79 -7.07
C ASN A 73 -7.83 -16.09 -8.41
N ILE A 74 -8.23 -14.83 -8.36
CA ILE A 74 -8.48 -14.02 -9.56
C ILE A 74 -7.18 -13.80 -10.35
N MET A 75 -6.09 -13.46 -9.68
CA MET A 75 -4.79 -13.25 -10.32
C MET A 75 -4.27 -14.53 -10.97
N GLU A 76 -4.33 -15.67 -10.26
CA GLU A 76 -3.92 -16.99 -10.75
C GLU A 76 -4.73 -17.41 -11.97
N ALA A 77 -6.06 -17.25 -11.93
CA ALA A 77 -6.95 -17.62 -13.04
C ALA A 77 -6.71 -16.82 -14.32
N ASN A 78 -6.15 -15.61 -14.22
CA ASN A 78 -5.94 -14.70 -15.33
C ASN A 78 -4.45 -14.52 -15.69
N GLY A 79 -3.54 -15.24 -15.07
CA GLY A 79 -2.09 -15.12 -15.31
C GLY A 79 -1.54 -13.73 -14.92
N GLY A 80 -2.14 -13.08 -13.93
CA GLY A 80 -1.72 -11.78 -13.43
C GLY A 80 -0.50 -11.87 -12.50
N GLU A 81 0.30 -10.81 -12.46
CA GLU A 81 1.38 -10.68 -11.49
C GLU A 81 0.85 -10.18 -10.15
N VAL A 82 1.37 -10.75 -9.07
CA VAL A 82 0.99 -10.39 -7.70
C VAL A 82 1.83 -9.21 -7.22
N ALA A 83 1.17 -8.10 -6.92
CA ALA A 83 1.80 -6.88 -6.44
C ALA A 83 0.84 -6.10 -5.54
N LEU A 84 1.39 -5.34 -4.59
CA LEU A 84 0.59 -4.45 -3.72
C LEU A 84 -0.24 -3.45 -4.54
N LEU A 85 0.33 -2.86 -5.59
CA LEU A 85 -0.38 -1.93 -6.47
C LEU A 85 -1.60 -2.59 -7.14
N GLY A 86 -1.52 -3.87 -7.47
CA GLY A 86 -2.67 -4.64 -7.98
C GLY A 86 -3.78 -4.76 -6.93
N MET A 87 -3.42 -5.05 -5.69
CA MET A 87 -4.38 -5.14 -4.57
C MET A 87 -5.02 -3.78 -4.25
N GLN A 88 -4.23 -2.70 -4.29
CA GLN A 88 -4.73 -1.32 -4.12
C GLN A 88 -5.73 -0.97 -5.23
N THR A 89 -5.41 -1.31 -6.48
CA THR A 89 -6.30 -1.09 -7.63
C THR A 89 -7.59 -1.89 -7.50
N ALA A 90 -7.52 -3.14 -7.04
CA ALA A 90 -8.71 -3.96 -6.79
C ALA A 90 -9.61 -3.33 -5.72
N SER A 91 -9.02 -2.84 -4.61
CA SER A 91 -9.77 -2.13 -3.57
C SER A 91 -10.41 -0.84 -4.11
N ALA A 92 -9.68 -0.03 -4.86
CA ALA A 92 -10.20 1.20 -5.45
C ALA A 92 -11.33 0.93 -6.44
N PHE A 93 -11.20 -0.12 -7.26
CA PHE A 93 -12.26 -0.52 -8.19
C PHE A 93 -13.53 -1.00 -7.44
N MET A 94 -13.37 -1.76 -6.37
CA MET A 94 -14.52 -2.20 -5.55
C MET A 94 -15.20 -1.02 -4.85
N LEU A 95 -14.45 -0.02 -4.38
CA LEU A 95 -15.01 1.22 -3.83
C LEU A 95 -15.85 1.94 -4.89
N TRP A 96 -15.26 2.17 -6.07
CA TRP A 96 -15.99 2.77 -7.18
C TRP A 96 -17.25 1.99 -7.55
N ALA A 97 -17.18 0.67 -7.65
CA ALA A 97 -18.33 -0.18 -8.00
C ALA A 97 -19.42 -0.14 -6.93
N THR A 98 -19.04 -0.04 -5.65
CA THR A 98 -19.98 0.10 -4.52
C THR A 98 -20.73 1.43 -4.60
N ALA A 99 -20.01 2.53 -4.78
CA ALA A 99 -20.58 3.86 -4.94
C ALA A 99 -21.45 3.96 -6.20
N ALA A 100 -20.97 3.45 -7.34
CA ALA A 100 -21.73 3.44 -8.58
C ALA A 100 -23.04 2.64 -8.49
N LYS A 101 -23.01 1.53 -7.74
CA LYS A 101 -24.22 0.73 -7.46
C LYS A 101 -25.23 1.50 -6.62
N ALA A 102 -24.77 2.27 -5.64
CA ALA A 102 -25.65 3.12 -4.80
C ALA A 102 -26.34 4.20 -5.62
N CYS A 103 -25.68 4.78 -6.61
CA CYS A 103 -26.27 5.76 -7.54
C CYS A 103 -27.37 5.18 -8.43
N GLY A 104 -27.38 3.88 -8.69
CA GLY A 104 -28.40 3.23 -9.50
C GLY A 104 -28.46 3.78 -10.94
N SER A 105 -29.64 4.26 -11.37
CA SER A 105 -29.85 4.84 -12.71
C SER A 105 -29.36 6.28 -12.84
N ASP A 106 -29.09 6.96 -11.73
CA ASP A 106 -28.55 8.33 -11.73
C ASP A 106 -27.03 8.34 -11.60
N LEU A 107 -26.38 7.56 -12.46
CA LEU A 107 -24.94 7.36 -12.46
C LEU A 107 -24.24 8.58 -13.04
N THR A 108 -23.92 9.52 -12.17
CA THR A 108 -23.12 10.72 -12.49
C THR A 108 -21.79 10.69 -11.72
N ARG A 109 -20.80 11.45 -12.19
CA ARG A 109 -19.54 11.61 -11.46
C ARG A 109 -19.76 12.15 -10.03
N GLU A 110 -20.65 13.15 -9.91
CA GLU A 110 -20.98 13.77 -8.62
C GLU A 110 -21.61 12.75 -7.68
N CYS A 111 -22.56 11.95 -8.14
CA CYS A 111 -23.17 10.91 -7.32
C CYS A 111 -22.11 9.90 -6.82
N VAL A 112 -21.27 9.38 -7.72
CA VAL A 112 -20.25 8.39 -7.34
C VAL A 112 -19.26 8.94 -6.31
N LEU A 113 -18.85 10.20 -6.45
CA LEU A 113 -17.95 10.84 -5.49
C LEU A 113 -18.63 11.01 -4.12
N ASN A 114 -19.88 11.49 -4.09
CA ASN A 114 -20.63 11.67 -2.85
C ASN A 114 -20.89 10.33 -2.13
N GLU A 115 -21.23 9.29 -2.88
CA GLU A 115 -21.43 7.95 -2.28
C GLU A 115 -20.13 7.34 -1.77
N ALA A 116 -19.00 7.58 -2.44
CA ALA A 116 -17.69 7.12 -1.96
C ALA A 116 -17.23 7.90 -0.72
N ASP A 117 -17.46 9.21 -0.69
CA ASP A 117 -17.16 10.11 0.42
C ASP A 117 -17.93 9.76 1.70
N GLY A 118 -19.12 9.17 1.55
CA GLY A 118 -19.96 8.71 2.67
C GLY A 118 -19.57 7.35 3.26
N ILE A 119 -18.45 6.75 2.84
CA ILE A 119 -17.99 5.45 3.35
C ILE A 119 -16.85 5.67 4.37
N ASP A 120 -17.15 5.58 5.67
CA ASP A 120 -16.18 5.91 6.73
C ASP A 120 -15.17 4.79 7.04
N GLU A 121 -15.50 3.52 6.74
CA GLU A 121 -14.69 2.35 7.11
C GLU A 121 -14.46 1.41 5.91
N TRP A 122 -13.82 1.92 4.86
CA TRP A 122 -13.52 1.12 3.69
C TRP A 122 -12.32 0.19 3.94
N THR A 123 -12.51 -1.11 3.73
CA THR A 123 -11.46 -2.15 3.92
C THR A 123 -11.06 -2.86 2.64
N GLY A 124 -11.61 -2.48 1.48
CA GLY A 124 -11.42 -3.26 0.25
C GLY A 124 -11.95 -4.69 0.36
N GLY A 125 -13.05 -4.89 1.10
CA GLY A 125 -13.59 -6.23 1.38
C GLY A 125 -12.76 -7.06 2.38
N GLY A 126 -11.88 -6.43 3.13
CA GLY A 126 -10.97 -7.07 4.09
C GLY A 126 -9.52 -7.21 3.60
N LEU A 127 -9.16 -6.51 2.51
CA LEU A 127 -7.80 -6.51 2.00
C LEU A 127 -6.84 -5.64 2.84
N HIS A 128 -7.37 -4.59 3.46
CA HIS A 128 -6.54 -3.60 4.18
C HIS A 128 -7.23 -3.06 5.44
N VAL A 129 -6.47 -2.31 6.22
CA VAL A 129 -6.98 -1.58 7.39
C VAL A 129 -8.16 -0.68 6.99
N PRO A 130 -9.15 -0.44 7.88
CA PRO A 130 -10.18 0.54 7.63
C PRO A 130 -9.59 1.90 7.27
N SER A 131 -10.13 2.52 6.25
CA SER A 131 -9.80 3.87 5.82
C SER A 131 -11.07 4.63 5.46
N ASP A 132 -11.03 5.94 5.61
CA ASP A 132 -12.11 6.82 5.23
C ASP A 132 -11.76 7.48 3.88
N PRO A 133 -12.46 7.13 2.78
CA PRO A 133 -12.22 7.73 1.47
C PRO A 133 -12.55 9.23 1.40
N GLY A 134 -13.43 9.72 2.29
CA GLY A 134 -13.84 11.13 2.35
C GLY A 134 -12.80 12.03 3.00
N VAL A 135 -11.88 11.48 3.78
CA VAL A 135 -10.77 12.21 4.39
C VAL A 135 -9.43 11.70 3.88
N ASN A 136 -8.53 12.61 3.58
CA ASN A 136 -7.19 12.26 3.08
C ASN A 136 -6.21 12.09 4.26
N GLU A 137 -6.53 11.15 5.15
CA GLU A 137 -5.71 10.82 6.32
C GLU A 137 -5.14 9.42 6.23
N THR A 138 -3.91 9.26 6.72
CA THR A 138 -3.29 7.94 6.81
C THR A 138 -3.85 7.20 8.02
N PRO A 139 -4.41 5.99 7.86
CA PRO A 139 -4.87 5.21 9.00
C PRO A 139 -3.72 4.95 10.00
N PRO A 140 -3.99 5.06 11.31
CA PRO A 140 -2.98 4.82 12.36
C PRO A 140 -2.71 3.32 12.58
N CYS A 141 -3.07 2.49 11.64
CA CYS A 141 -2.96 1.04 11.70
C CYS A 141 -2.00 0.51 10.65
N GLY A 142 -1.44 -0.67 10.90
CA GLY A 142 -0.61 -1.34 9.92
C GLY A 142 0.05 -2.59 10.46
N LEU A 143 0.90 -3.15 9.65
CA LEU A 143 1.75 -4.29 9.96
C LEU A 143 3.15 -4.06 9.39
N VAL A 144 4.11 -4.82 9.86
CA VAL A 144 5.49 -4.81 9.36
C VAL A 144 5.85 -6.20 8.86
N MET A 145 6.42 -6.23 7.66
CA MET A 145 7.00 -7.42 7.05
C MET A 145 8.50 -7.27 6.89
N GLU A 146 9.20 -8.40 6.82
CA GLU A 146 10.63 -8.50 6.52
C GLU A 146 10.82 -9.39 5.29
N LEU A 147 11.66 -8.95 4.36
CA LEU A 147 12.10 -9.78 3.24
C LEU A 147 13.22 -10.74 3.71
N VAL A 148 12.97 -12.03 3.58
CA VAL A 148 13.92 -13.09 3.91
C VAL A 148 13.99 -14.07 2.74
N ASN A 149 15.14 -14.11 2.09
CA ASN A 149 15.35 -14.85 0.85
C ASN A 149 14.34 -14.43 -0.23
N ASP A 150 13.46 -15.31 -0.64
CA ASP A 150 12.45 -15.09 -1.65
C ASP A 150 11.01 -14.98 -1.09
N SER A 151 10.88 -14.62 0.20
CA SER A 151 9.59 -14.53 0.87
C SER A 151 9.51 -13.32 1.80
N TYR A 152 8.35 -12.72 1.87
CA TYR A 152 8.02 -11.76 2.91
C TYR A 152 7.39 -12.48 4.09
N ARG A 153 7.85 -12.17 5.28
CA ARG A 153 7.25 -12.70 6.50
C ARG A 153 6.79 -11.55 7.40
N ARG A 154 5.68 -11.76 8.07
CA ARG A 154 5.20 -10.86 9.10
C ARG A 154 6.19 -10.79 10.26
N VAL A 155 6.42 -9.58 10.76
CA VAL A 155 7.23 -9.31 11.96
C VAL A 155 6.37 -8.71 13.08
N PHE A 156 5.40 -7.85 12.72
CA PHE A 156 4.56 -7.18 13.70
C PHE A 156 3.21 -6.76 13.09
N PRO A 157 2.08 -6.90 13.82
CA PRO A 157 1.92 -7.80 14.95
C PRO A 157 2.17 -9.26 14.53
N GLU A 158 2.41 -10.17 15.49
CA GLU A 158 2.78 -11.56 15.17
C GLU A 158 1.63 -12.39 14.61
N GLU A 159 0.38 -12.07 14.99
CA GLU A 159 -0.80 -12.83 14.59
C GLU A 159 -1.18 -12.55 13.13
N PRO A 160 -1.24 -13.58 12.24
CA PRO A 160 -1.66 -13.41 10.86
C PRO A 160 -3.09 -12.86 10.74
N GLY A 161 -3.33 -12.07 9.70
CA GLY A 161 -4.64 -11.46 9.43
C GLY A 161 -4.98 -10.28 10.34
N THR A 162 -4.09 -9.84 11.21
CA THR A 162 -4.33 -8.72 12.15
C THR A 162 -3.49 -7.48 11.82
N TYR A 163 -3.85 -6.37 12.45
CA TYR A 163 -3.12 -5.10 12.40
C TYR A 163 -2.86 -4.59 13.80
N ALA A 164 -1.77 -3.85 13.97
CA ALA A 164 -1.57 -3.03 15.15
C ALA A 164 -1.97 -1.58 14.83
N CYS A 165 -2.60 -0.92 15.80
CA CYS A 165 -3.08 0.45 15.66
C CYS A 165 -2.58 1.30 16.82
N ASP A 166 -2.05 2.48 16.52
CA ASP A 166 -1.63 3.48 17.51
C ASP A 166 -1.70 4.87 16.86
N GLU A 167 -2.49 5.75 17.44
CA GLU A 167 -2.68 7.12 16.95
C GLU A 167 -1.37 7.92 16.88
N SER A 168 -0.38 7.58 17.70
CA SER A 168 0.94 8.20 17.66
C SER A 168 1.76 7.89 16.41
N TRP A 169 1.36 6.90 15.62
CA TRP A 169 2.02 6.54 14.35
C TRP A 169 1.61 7.42 13.18
N SER A 170 0.56 8.19 13.35
CA SER A 170 0.13 9.20 12.39
C SER A 170 0.53 10.59 12.89
N SER A 171 1.05 11.41 12.02
CA SER A 171 1.35 12.82 12.33
C SER A 171 0.91 13.70 11.17
N SER A 172 0.25 14.79 11.50
CA SER A 172 -0.08 15.83 10.53
C SER A 172 1.12 16.74 10.30
N PHE A 173 1.25 17.28 9.10
CA PHE A 173 2.17 18.38 8.84
C PHE A 173 1.82 19.59 9.70
N THR A 174 2.84 20.32 10.11
CA THR A 174 2.61 21.61 10.76
C THR A 174 1.91 22.58 9.80
N THR A 175 1.22 23.60 10.34
CA THR A 175 0.56 24.63 9.52
C THR A 175 1.52 25.26 8.52
N GLU A 176 2.77 25.49 8.91
CA GLU A 176 3.81 26.04 8.03
C GLU A 176 4.04 25.16 6.80
N TRP A 177 4.19 23.84 6.98
CA TRP A 177 4.37 22.92 5.87
C TRP A 177 3.13 22.80 4.99
N SER A 178 1.93 22.80 5.56
CA SER A 178 0.69 22.75 4.80
C SER A 178 0.49 24.00 3.94
N GLU A 179 0.87 25.19 4.44
CA GLU A 179 0.84 26.41 3.64
C GLU A 179 1.87 26.39 2.50
N GLN A 180 3.09 25.90 2.75
CA GLN A 180 4.12 25.76 1.71
C GLN A 180 3.75 24.71 0.65
N ALA A 181 2.98 23.68 1.01
CA ALA A 181 2.54 22.63 0.11
C ALA A 181 1.33 23.01 -0.74
N LYS A 182 0.66 24.13 -0.47
CA LYS A 182 -0.47 24.60 -1.28
C LYS A 182 -0.03 24.81 -2.73
N LEU A 183 -0.81 24.24 -3.64
CA LEU A 183 -0.63 24.50 -5.07
C LEU A 183 -1.12 25.91 -5.39
N ASP A 184 -0.31 26.69 -6.07
CA ASP A 184 -0.71 27.98 -6.65
C ASP A 184 -1.26 27.76 -8.07
N GLU A 185 -1.87 28.83 -8.63
CA GLU A 185 -2.50 28.80 -9.94
C GLU A 185 -1.58 28.32 -11.06
N ASN A 186 -0.27 28.53 -10.95
CA ASN A 186 0.71 28.11 -11.97
C ASN A 186 1.09 26.64 -11.86
N ARG A 187 0.73 25.96 -10.76
CA ARG A 187 1.05 24.56 -10.49
C ARG A 187 -0.17 23.65 -10.54
N VAL A 188 -1.36 24.21 -10.77
CA VAL A 188 -2.61 23.45 -10.94
C VAL A 188 -2.90 23.29 -12.42
N SER A 189 -3.18 22.07 -12.86
CA SER A 189 -3.64 21.81 -14.22
C SER A 189 -5.12 22.15 -14.34
N HIS A 190 -5.48 22.99 -15.31
CA HIS A 190 -6.87 23.32 -15.66
C HIS A 190 -7.40 22.48 -16.82
N GLN A 191 -6.69 21.44 -17.24
CA GLN A 191 -7.01 20.63 -18.43
C GLN A 191 -8.38 19.93 -18.35
N PHE A 192 -8.94 19.77 -17.15
CA PHE A 192 -10.18 19.03 -16.90
C PHE A 192 -11.23 19.82 -16.11
N THR A 193 -11.15 21.14 -16.10
CA THR A 193 -12.05 22.03 -15.33
C THR A 193 -13.17 22.63 -16.18
N ASP A 194 -13.29 22.28 -17.46
CA ASP A 194 -14.36 22.71 -18.38
C ASP A 194 -15.47 21.67 -18.51
#